data_8d06c136c94a165264851a2a2b665ab6
#
_entry.id   8d06c136c94a165264851a2a2b665ab6
#
_cell.length_a   1.000
_cell.length_b   1.000
_cell.length_c   1.000
_cell.angle_alpha   90.00
_cell.angle_beta   90.00
_cell.angle_gamma   90.00
#
_symmetry.space_group_name_H-M   'P 1'
#
loop_
_entity.id
_entity.type
_entity.pdbx_description
1 polymer ?
#
loop_
_entity_poly.entity_id
_entity_poly.type
_entity_poly.pdbx_seq_one_letter_code
_entity_poly.pdbx_strand_id
1 'polypeptide(L)'
;MARETLKNFVFVEAYAAELFDINTHEMVGHESLIENFTINKSADKTSVTDPHGQELWSLYNNVQMTVNYDESLQSVLTIAENMGTSPQFASVSVPVNRPVSETKTITSASVTLAYTPVSAEDITVRVTSEDDPIGKIYHYDATAGDGTFTVTGKQIKFAAGVKGTAMINYEKAMTKGAVVEASTDTEYPIRELHIYIKVKDVCTDETFSGVWVFYRVQKDVTSIDLDFAIDGKPSQSWTTMSNALCNADDKKLAAFYIDFEKDE
;
A
#
# COMPACT_ATOMS: atom_id res chain seq x y z
N MET A 1 -39.54 -7.76 -18.84
CA MET A 1 -38.51 -7.01 -19.54
C MET A 1 -38.70 -5.47 -19.56
N ALA A 2 -39.87 -4.93 -19.95
CA ALA A 2 -40.03 -3.47 -20.03
C ALA A 2 -40.03 -2.69 -18.68
N ARG A 3 -40.24 -3.37 -17.55
CA ARG A 3 -40.29 -2.76 -16.22
C ARG A 3 -38.89 -2.62 -15.58
N GLU A 4 -37.94 -3.49 -15.96
CA GLU A 4 -36.57 -3.47 -15.42
C GLU A 4 -35.69 -2.38 -16.02
N THR A 5 -35.97 -1.94 -17.24
CA THR A 5 -35.23 -0.87 -17.93
C THR A 5 -35.53 0.54 -17.41
N LEU A 6 -36.54 0.69 -16.55
CA LEU A 6 -36.97 1.99 -15.99
C LEU A 6 -36.73 2.11 -14.45
N LYS A 7 -36.00 1.16 -13.86
CA LYS A 7 -35.68 1.25 -12.44
C LYS A 7 -34.72 2.40 -12.18
N ASN A 8 -35.05 3.21 -11.20
CA ASN A 8 -34.19 4.31 -10.72
C ASN A 8 -33.44 3.84 -9.48
N PHE A 9 -32.13 3.82 -9.54
CA PHE A 9 -31.29 3.37 -8.45
C PHE A 9 -30.59 4.52 -7.77
N VAL A 10 -30.40 4.41 -6.46
CA VAL A 10 -29.44 5.17 -5.69
C VAL A 10 -28.29 4.25 -5.28
N PHE A 11 -27.08 4.74 -5.35
CA PHE A 11 -25.93 4.06 -4.79
C PHE A 11 -25.99 4.14 -3.27
N VAL A 12 -25.90 3.01 -2.61
CA VAL A 12 -25.95 2.90 -1.15
C VAL A 12 -24.54 2.94 -0.59
N GLU A 13 -23.69 2.02 -1.05
CA GLU A 13 -22.31 1.90 -0.61
C GLU A 13 -21.46 1.21 -1.68
N ALA A 14 -20.15 1.51 -1.69
CA ALA A 14 -19.13 0.66 -2.24
C ALA A 14 -18.45 -0.05 -1.07
N TYR A 15 -18.38 -1.38 -1.09
CA TYR A 15 -17.99 -2.13 0.11
C TYR A 15 -16.73 -2.96 -0.06
N ALA A 16 -16.27 -3.21 -1.29
CA ALA A 16 -15.02 -3.91 -1.55
C ALA A 16 -14.41 -3.51 -2.90
N ALA A 17 -13.08 -3.57 -2.95
CA ALA A 17 -12.29 -3.46 -4.17
C ALA A 17 -11.38 -4.68 -4.30
N GLU A 18 -11.28 -5.23 -5.50
CA GLU A 18 -10.42 -6.36 -5.81
C GLU A 18 -9.55 -6.04 -7.03
N LEU A 19 -8.29 -6.37 -6.92
CA LEU A 19 -7.30 -6.20 -7.97
C LEU A 19 -6.88 -7.57 -8.51
N PHE A 20 -6.85 -7.68 -9.84
CA PHE A 20 -6.44 -8.88 -10.54
C PHE A 20 -5.26 -8.60 -11.46
N ASP A 21 -4.36 -9.56 -11.57
CA ASP A 21 -3.33 -9.55 -12.60
C ASP A 21 -3.98 -9.78 -13.96
N ILE A 22 -3.70 -8.90 -14.94
CA ILE A 22 -4.34 -8.95 -16.26
C ILE A 22 -3.92 -10.15 -17.12
N ASN A 23 -2.82 -10.82 -16.79
CA ASN A 23 -2.30 -11.94 -17.56
C ASN A 23 -2.72 -13.29 -16.95
N THR A 24 -2.67 -13.41 -15.62
CA THR A 24 -2.98 -14.66 -14.91
C THR A 24 -4.42 -14.74 -14.43
N HIS A 25 -5.10 -13.58 -14.32
CA HIS A 25 -6.42 -13.42 -13.69
C HIS A 25 -6.44 -13.87 -12.22
N GLU A 26 -5.27 -13.88 -11.58
CA GLU A 26 -5.16 -14.13 -10.15
C GLU A 26 -5.46 -12.86 -9.38
N MET A 27 -6.20 -12.99 -8.27
CA MET A 27 -6.44 -11.88 -7.36
C MET A 27 -5.15 -11.53 -6.61
N VAL A 28 -4.67 -10.30 -6.80
CA VAL A 28 -3.42 -9.78 -6.20
C VAL A 28 -3.67 -8.80 -5.07
N GLY A 29 -4.90 -8.30 -4.93
CA GLY A 29 -5.31 -7.41 -3.86
C GLY A 29 -6.79 -7.55 -3.55
N HIS A 30 -7.15 -7.46 -2.28
CA HIS A 30 -8.52 -7.40 -1.81
C HIS A 30 -8.61 -6.37 -0.68
N GLU A 31 -9.49 -5.42 -0.85
CA GLU A 31 -9.74 -4.33 0.08
C GLU A 31 -11.20 -4.39 0.48
N SER A 32 -11.44 -4.59 1.75
CA SER A 32 -12.77 -4.52 2.35
C SER A 32 -12.93 -3.18 3.05
N LEU A 33 -14.14 -2.65 3.11
CA LEU A 33 -14.44 -1.37 3.74
C LEU A 33 -13.81 -0.17 3.02
N ILE A 34 -14.14 -0.05 1.72
CA ILE A 34 -13.80 1.14 0.95
C ILE A 34 -14.88 2.22 1.15
N GLU A 35 -14.46 3.47 1.07
CA GLU A 35 -15.33 4.65 1.23
C GLU A 35 -15.05 5.66 0.11
N ASN A 36 -15.91 6.67 -0.01
CA ASN A 36 -15.73 7.81 -0.93
C ASN A 36 -15.43 7.42 -2.39
N PHE A 37 -16.04 6.31 -2.85
CA PHE A 37 -15.85 5.83 -4.21
C PHE A 37 -16.35 6.83 -5.24
N THR A 38 -15.49 7.22 -6.18
CA THR A 38 -15.82 8.14 -7.27
C THR A 38 -15.23 7.68 -8.60
N ILE A 39 -15.97 7.93 -9.67
CA ILE A 39 -15.53 7.70 -11.04
C ILE A 39 -15.60 9.02 -11.81
N ASN A 40 -14.48 9.47 -12.33
CA ASN A 40 -14.38 10.65 -13.16
C ASN A 40 -14.03 10.22 -14.59
N LYS A 41 -14.85 10.62 -15.57
CA LYS A 41 -14.58 10.40 -16.98
C LYS A 41 -14.19 11.71 -17.64
N SER A 42 -13.05 11.74 -18.30
CA SER A 42 -12.54 12.88 -19.03
C SER A 42 -12.29 12.54 -20.51
N ALA A 43 -12.32 13.53 -21.36
CA ALA A 43 -11.97 13.41 -22.77
C ALA A 43 -11.51 14.77 -23.29
N ASP A 44 -10.57 14.77 -24.22
CA ASP A 44 -10.18 15.96 -24.95
C ASP A 44 -11.19 16.23 -26.05
N LYS A 45 -11.69 17.48 -26.08
CA LYS A 45 -12.65 17.92 -27.09
C LYS A 45 -11.94 18.74 -28.18
N THR A 46 -12.05 18.31 -29.41
CA THR A 46 -11.66 19.10 -30.61
C THR A 46 -12.92 19.51 -31.35
N SER A 47 -13.10 20.80 -31.53
CA SER A 47 -14.28 21.35 -32.23
C SER A 47 -13.89 21.94 -33.59
N VAL A 48 -14.74 21.75 -34.59
CA VAL A 48 -14.71 22.47 -35.86
C VAL A 48 -15.80 23.52 -35.78
N THR A 49 -15.38 24.77 -35.98
CA THR A 49 -16.29 25.91 -35.94
C THR A 49 -16.41 26.54 -37.34
N ASP A 50 -17.55 27.15 -37.62
CA ASP A 50 -17.74 27.95 -38.80
C ASP A 50 -17.03 29.34 -38.68
N PRO A 51 -17.00 30.17 -39.75
CA PRO A 51 -16.41 31.51 -39.70
C PRO A 51 -17.09 32.47 -38.72
N HIS A 52 -18.29 32.14 -38.25
CA HIS A 52 -19.07 32.91 -37.28
C HIS A 52 -18.88 32.43 -35.85
N GLY A 53 -18.02 31.38 -35.62
CA GLY A 53 -17.73 30.83 -34.33
C GLY A 53 -18.76 29.80 -33.81
N GLN A 54 -19.69 29.35 -34.68
CA GLN A 54 -20.63 28.29 -34.31
C GLN A 54 -19.96 26.94 -34.43
N GLU A 55 -20.11 26.09 -33.40
CA GLU A 55 -19.60 24.75 -33.41
C GLU A 55 -20.42 23.88 -34.38
N LEU A 56 -19.77 23.40 -35.44
CA LEU A 56 -20.37 22.52 -36.44
C LEU A 56 -20.27 21.06 -36.06
N TRP A 57 -19.18 20.66 -35.43
CA TRP A 57 -18.91 19.28 -35.05
C TRP A 57 -17.85 19.21 -33.95
N SER A 58 -17.95 18.15 -33.09
CA SER A 58 -17.00 17.88 -32.03
C SER A 58 -16.50 16.47 -32.08
N LEU A 59 -15.20 16.28 -31.93
CA LEU A 59 -14.54 14.99 -31.74
C LEU A 59 -14.03 14.91 -30.30
N TYR A 60 -14.28 13.78 -29.64
CA TYR A 60 -13.74 13.50 -28.32
C TYR A 60 -12.64 12.46 -28.45
N ASN A 61 -11.43 12.84 -28.03
CA ASN A 61 -10.22 12.00 -28.05
C ASN A 61 -9.76 11.76 -26.61
N ASN A 62 -8.80 10.83 -26.44
CA ASN A 62 -8.14 10.57 -25.15
C ASN A 62 -9.15 10.34 -24.00
N VAL A 63 -10.18 9.53 -24.27
CA VAL A 63 -11.15 9.20 -23.22
C VAL A 63 -10.47 8.39 -22.15
N GLN A 64 -10.50 8.91 -20.91
CA GLN A 64 -9.94 8.26 -19.71
C GLN A 64 -10.98 8.22 -18.61
N MET A 65 -10.84 7.27 -17.71
CA MET A 65 -11.59 7.24 -16.46
C MET A 65 -10.60 7.18 -15.31
N THR A 66 -10.84 7.99 -14.29
CA THR A 66 -10.11 7.94 -13.02
C THR A 66 -11.05 7.41 -11.96
N VAL A 67 -10.56 6.46 -11.19
CA VAL A 67 -11.29 5.80 -10.11
C VAL A 67 -10.60 6.15 -8.81
N ASN A 68 -11.33 6.72 -7.86
CA ASN A 68 -10.79 7.03 -6.54
C ASN A 68 -11.66 6.41 -5.46
N TYR A 69 -11.03 5.95 -4.40
CA TYR A 69 -11.69 5.50 -3.17
C TYR A 69 -10.72 5.60 -1.99
N ASP A 70 -11.25 5.65 -0.79
CA ASP A 70 -10.49 5.64 0.44
C ASP A 70 -10.58 4.24 1.08
N GLU A 71 -9.48 3.79 1.66
CA GLU A 71 -9.40 2.52 2.37
C GLU A 71 -9.48 2.74 3.87
N SER A 72 -10.32 1.97 4.55
CA SER A 72 -10.38 1.96 6.01
C SER A 72 -9.42 0.94 6.63
N LEU A 73 -8.98 -0.06 5.86
CA LEU A 73 -8.06 -1.11 6.29
C LEU A 73 -6.99 -1.33 5.22
N GLN A 74 -5.73 -1.27 5.63
CA GLN A 74 -4.60 -1.57 4.73
C GLN A 74 -4.07 -2.98 4.95
N SER A 75 -3.90 -3.73 3.87
CA SER A 75 -3.17 -4.99 3.85
C SER A 75 -1.70 -4.77 3.46
N VAL A 76 -0.84 -5.75 3.77
CA VAL A 76 0.55 -5.73 3.28
C VAL A 76 0.60 -5.74 1.75
N LEU A 77 -0.36 -6.39 1.10
CA LEU A 77 -0.48 -6.42 -0.36
C LEU A 77 -0.82 -5.04 -0.92
N THR A 78 -1.75 -4.33 -0.29
CA THR A 78 -2.11 -2.95 -0.66
C THR A 78 -0.92 -2.00 -0.51
N ILE A 79 -0.18 -2.10 0.61
CA ILE A 79 1.03 -1.29 0.83
C ILE A 79 2.07 -1.58 -0.27
N ALA A 80 2.27 -2.86 -0.62
CA ALA A 80 3.21 -3.25 -1.67
C ALA A 80 2.79 -2.73 -3.05
N GLU A 81 1.51 -2.81 -3.38
CA GLU A 81 0.96 -2.26 -4.63
C GLU A 81 1.11 -0.72 -4.66
N ASN A 82 0.90 -0.04 -3.53
CA ASN A 82 1.14 1.40 -3.42
C ASN A 82 2.61 1.78 -3.63
N MET A 83 3.53 0.91 -3.23
CA MET A 83 4.97 1.08 -3.44
C MET A 83 5.45 0.53 -4.78
N GLY A 84 4.55 -0.06 -5.61
CA GLY A 84 4.86 -0.65 -6.90
C GLY A 84 5.80 -1.85 -6.83
N THR A 85 5.68 -2.65 -5.78
CA THR A 85 6.55 -3.79 -5.51
C THR A 85 5.74 -4.99 -5.04
N SER A 86 6.39 -6.11 -4.84
CA SER A 86 5.79 -7.30 -4.24
C SER A 86 6.31 -7.50 -2.82
N PRO A 87 5.46 -7.88 -1.85
CA PRO A 87 5.92 -8.14 -0.50
C PRO A 87 6.76 -9.40 -0.44
N GLN A 88 7.87 -9.35 0.29
CA GLN A 88 8.64 -10.54 0.63
C GLN A 88 8.16 -11.08 1.99
N PHE A 89 7.60 -12.28 2.00
CA PHE A 89 7.18 -12.94 3.22
C PHE A 89 8.33 -13.71 3.86
N ALA A 90 8.59 -13.41 5.13
CA ALA A 90 9.59 -14.11 5.91
C ALA A 90 9.11 -15.52 6.31
N SER A 91 10.02 -16.48 6.23
CA SER A 91 9.81 -17.86 6.70
C SER A 91 11.04 -18.37 7.45
N VAL A 92 10.94 -19.56 8.03
CA VAL A 92 12.10 -20.21 8.69
C VAL A 92 13.21 -20.51 7.70
N SER A 93 12.86 -20.84 6.44
CA SER A 93 13.83 -21.15 5.38
C SER A 93 14.36 -19.89 4.66
N VAL A 94 13.60 -18.81 4.69
CA VAL A 94 13.96 -17.53 4.09
C VAL A 94 13.66 -16.42 5.11
N PRO A 95 14.53 -16.24 6.12
CA PRO A 95 14.35 -15.18 7.09
C PRO A 95 14.65 -13.81 6.46
N VAL A 96 13.97 -12.78 6.98
CA VAL A 96 14.20 -11.38 6.59
C VAL A 96 14.77 -10.62 7.78
N ASN A 97 15.77 -9.80 7.55
CA ASN A 97 16.36 -8.98 8.60
C ASN A 97 15.46 -7.76 8.88
N ARG A 98 15.20 -7.53 10.16
CA ARG A 98 14.43 -6.39 10.63
C ARG A 98 15.26 -5.54 11.58
N PRO A 99 15.35 -4.21 11.38
CA PRO A 99 15.97 -3.32 12.32
C PRO A 99 15.18 -3.28 13.64
N VAL A 100 15.91 -3.25 14.75
CA VAL A 100 15.40 -3.16 16.12
C VAL A 100 16.15 -2.05 16.84
N SER A 101 15.42 -1.19 17.54
CA SER A 101 15.97 -0.17 18.43
C SER A 101 15.51 -0.44 19.85
N GLU A 102 16.45 -0.49 20.79
CA GLU A 102 16.18 -0.69 22.21
C GLU A 102 16.91 0.33 23.06
N THR A 103 16.25 0.77 24.13
CA THR A 103 16.87 1.58 25.17
C THR A 103 16.92 0.75 26.45
N LYS A 104 18.13 0.55 27.00
CA LYS A 104 18.39 -0.31 28.15
C LYS A 104 19.30 0.39 29.16
N THR A 105 19.01 0.20 30.44
CA THR A 105 19.93 0.61 31.51
C THR A 105 21.07 -0.39 31.63
N ILE A 106 22.31 0.10 31.69
CA ILE A 106 23.48 -0.73 31.85
C ILE A 106 23.58 -1.18 33.31
N THR A 107 23.55 -2.49 33.51
CA THR A 107 23.72 -3.12 34.84
C THR A 107 24.96 -4.01 34.83
N SER A 108 25.88 -3.79 35.77
CA SER A 108 27.14 -4.53 35.86
C SER A 108 27.91 -4.54 34.53
N ALA A 109 28.01 -3.35 33.90
CA ALA A 109 28.66 -3.15 32.61
C ALA A 109 28.13 -4.09 31.49
N SER A 110 26.86 -4.44 31.54
CA SER A 110 26.24 -5.27 30.52
C SER A 110 24.76 -4.91 30.29
N VAL A 111 24.26 -5.28 29.12
CA VAL A 111 22.83 -5.23 28.76
C VAL A 111 22.44 -6.51 28.05
N THR A 112 21.17 -6.92 28.22
CA THR A 112 20.60 -8.06 27.53
C THR A 112 19.58 -7.58 26.50
N LEU A 113 19.80 -7.91 25.24
CA LEU A 113 18.91 -7.62 24.11
C LEU A 113 17.65 -8.49 24.16
N ALA A 114 16.57 -7.98 23.63
CA ALA A 114 15.32 -8.76 23.47
C ALA A 114 15.51 -9.89 22.45
N TYR A 115 16.28 -9.64 21.40
CA TYR A 115 16.52 -10.59 20.32
C TYR A 115 18.01 -10.84 20.10
N THR A 116 18.33 -11.99 19.49
CA THR A 116 19.71 -12.26 19.05
C THR A 116 19.98 -11.43 17.79
N PRO A 117 21.05 -10.63 17.76
CA PRO A 117 21.44 -9.89 16.58
C PRO A 117 21.90 -10.82 15.46
N VAL A 118 21.68 -10.42 14.21
CA VAL A 118 22.15 -11.15 13.02
C VAL A 118 23.67 -11.07 12.92
N SER A 119 24.22 -9.90 13.12
CA SER A 119 25.66 -9.62 13.12
C SER A 119 26.03 -8.78 14.34
N ALA A 120 27.18 -9.09 14.95
CA ALA A 120 27.70 -8.28 16.05
C ALA A 120 28.34 -6.97 15.56
N GLU A 121 28.85 -6.97 14.33
CA GLU A 121 29.56 -5.84 13.72
C GLU A 121 28.59 -4.72 13.33
N ASP A 122 27.32 -5.06 13.03
CA ASP A 122 26.29 -4.11 12.61
C ASP A 122 25.55 -3.47 13.80
N ILE A 123 25.92 -3.84 15.03
CA ILE A 123 25.32 -3.25 16.22
C ILE A 123 25.91 -1.87 16.46
N THR A 124 25.04 -0.88 16.54
CA THR A 124 25.43 0.47 16.97
C THR A 124 24.92 0.74 18.37
N VAL A 125 25.80 1.22 19.23
CA VAL A 125 25.48 1.53 20.63
C VAL A 125 25.92 2.95 20.96
N ARG A 126 24.98 3.72 21.53
CA ARG A 126 25.28 5.01 22.16
C ARG A 126 24.93 4.93 23.63
N VAL A 127 25.86 5.25 24.50
CA VAL A 127 25.68 5.26 25.96
C VAL A 127 25.62 6.68 26.45
N THR A 128 24.54 7.05 27.12
CA THR A 128 24.36 8.34 27.78
C THR A 128 24.42 8.16 29.29
N SER A 129 24.90 9.20 30.02
CA SER A 129 24.92 9.27 31.49
C SER A 129 24.47 10.64 31.94
N GLU A 130 24.33 10.83 33.25
CA GLU A 130 24.04 12.17 33.83
C GLU A 130 25.14 13.16 33.54
N ASP A 131 26.41 12.70 33.52
CA ASP A 131 27.59 13.52 33.26
C ASP A 131 27.83 13.74 31.75
N ASP A 132 27.30 12.88 30.90
CA ASP A 132 27.40 12.95 29.43
C ASP A 132 26.04 12.69 28.77
N PRO A 133 25.19 13.74 28.65
CA PRO A 133 23.85 13.59 28.03
C PRO A 133 23.92 13.44 26.52
N ILE A 134 25.00 13.84 25.84
CA ILE A 134 25.20 13.63 24.40
C ILE A 134 25.52 12.15 24.13
N GLY A 135 26.27 11.54 25.02
CA GLY A 135 26.61 10.14 25.00
C GLY A 135 27.77 9.77 24.08
N LYS A 136 28.51 8.75 24.49
CA LYS A 136 29.62 8.15 23.75
C LYS A 136 29.13 7.02 22.85
N ILE A 137 29.67 6.98 21.63
CA ILE A 137 29.41 5.85 20.69
C ILE A 137 30.40 4.73 21.02
N TYR A 138 29.91 3.51 21.09
CA TYR A 138 30.67 2.30 21.29
C TYR A 138 30.60 1.44 20.02
N HIS A 139 31.70 0.79 19.69
CA HIS A 139 31.86 -0.08 18.55
C HIS A 139 32.07 -1.53 18.98
N TYR A 140 31.67 -2.46 18.13
CA TYR A 140 31.98 -3.88 18.39
C TYR A 140 33.48 -4.14 18.29
N ASP A 141 33.99 -4.93 19.23
CA ASP A 141 35.33 -5.47 19.20
C ASP A 141 35.32 -6.86 19.87
N ALA A 142 36.29 -7.70 19.56
CA ALA A 142 36.48 -9.01 20.21
C ALA A 142 36.80 -8.89 21.70
N THR A 143 37.27 -7.72 22.13
CA THR A 143 37.64 -7.41 23.53
C THR A 143 36.96 -6.11 23.95
N ALA A 144 36.24 -6.11 25.06
CA ALA A 144 35.64 -4.92 25.60
C ALA A 144 36.70 -3.98 26.15
N GLY A 145 36.76 -2.74 25.66
CA GLY A 145 37.70 -1.69 26.01
C GLY A 145 37.03 -0.31 26.11
N ASP A 146 37.87 0.73 26.15
CA ASP A 146 37.33 2.09 26.13
C ASP A 146 36.72 2.40 24.75
N GLY A 147 35.39 2.63 24.72
CA GLY A 147 34.65 2.88 23.51
C GLY A 147 34.31 1.63 22.70
N THR A 148 34.55 0.43 23.27
CA THR A 148 34.19 -0.84 22.62
C THR A 148 33.33 -1.72 23.51
N PHE A 149 32.61 -2.65 22.86
CA PHE A 149 31.82 -3.69 23.51
C PHE A 149 32.01 -5.04 22.83
N THR A 150 31.72 -6.12 23.56
CA THR A 150 31.66 -7.48 23.02
C THR A 150 30.21 -7.98 23.00
N VAL A 151 29.92 -8.96 22.14
CA VAL A 151 28.59 -9.58 22.04
C VAL A 151 28.71 -11.09 22.22
N THR A 152 27.85 -11.66 23.05
CA THR A 152 27.71 -13.11 23.18
C THR A 152 26.22 -13.45 23.23
N GLY A 153 25.71 -14.02 22.14
CA GLY A 153 24.28 -14.27 22.00
C GLY A 153 23.46 -12.99 22.06
N LYS A 154 22.66 -12.82 23.11
CA LYS A 154 21.87 -11.59 23.36
C LYS A 154 22.56 -10.60 24.29
N GLN A 155 23.72 -10.93 24.83
CA GLN A 155 24.37 -10.11 25.83
C GLN A 155 25.45 -9.22 25.21
N ILE A 156 25.32 -7.90 25.40
CA ILE A 156 26.37 -6.91 25.15
C ILE A 156 27.12 -6.68 26.46
N LYS A 157 28.45 -6.73 26.44
CA LYS A 157 29.34 -6.43 27.56
C LYS A 157 30.24 -5.25 27.23
N PHE A 158 30.27 -4.31 28.11
CA PHE A 158 31.17 -3.11 28.09
C PHE A 158 32.36 -3.33 28.99
N ALA A 159 33.35 -2.45 28.87
CA ALA A 159 34.44 -2.37 29.84
C ALA A 159 33.90 -2.11 31.26
N ALA A 160 34.67 -2.54 32.26
CA ALA A 160 34.30 -2.31 33.66
C ALA A 160 34.14 -0.82 33.97
N GLY A 161 33.08 -0.48 34.71
CA GLY A 161 32.78 0.90 35.10
C GLY A 161 31.84 1.66 34.17
N VAL A 162 31.53 1.16 32.98
CA VAL A 162 30.53 1.76 32.09
C VAL A 162 29.15 1.66 32.73
N LYS A 163 28.47 2.82 32.87
CA LYS A 163 27.15 3.00 33.47
C LYS A 163 26.32 3.94 32.63
N GLY A 164 25.01 3.94 32.82
CA GLY A 164 24.09 4.86 32.15
C GLY A 164 23.05 4.12 31.35
N THR A 165 22.54 4.76 30.30
CA THR A 165 21.52 4.23 29.41
C THR A 165 22.10 4.00 28.03
N ALA A 166 21.98 2.78 27.53
CA ALA A 166 22.41 2.39 26.19
C ALA A 166 21.22 2.47 25.22
N MET A 167 21.36 3.25 24.15
CA MET A 167 20.52 3.18 22.96
C MET A 167 21.19 2.26 21.95
N ILE A 168 20.52 1.20 21.56
CA ILE A 168 21.10 0.09 20.81
C ILE A 168 20.25 -0.15 19.57
N ASN A 169 20.89 -0.11 18.39
CA ASN A 169 20.26 -0.46 17.13
C ASN A 169 20.98 -1.69 16.55
N TYR A 170 20.21 -2.66 16.12
CA TYR A 170 20.71 -3.90 15.53
C TYR A 170 19.66 -4.54 14.63
N GLU A 171 20.04 -5.54 13.85
CA GLU A 171 19.10 -6.33 13.07
C GLU A 171 18.83 -7.68 13.72
N LYS A 172 17.58 -8.12 13.67
CA LYS A 172 17.17 -9.47 14.02
C LYS A 172 16.65 -10.23 12.81
N ALA A 173 16.88 -11.54 12.74
CA ALA A 173 16.23 -12.38 11.77
C ALA A 173 14.74 -12.58 12.13
N MET A 174 13.87 -12.25 11.21
CA MET A 174 12.43 -12.42 11.31
C MET A 174 12.02 -13.62 10.48
N THR A 175 11.34 -14.58 11.08
CA THR A 175 10.86 -15.81 10.42
C THR A 175 9.36 -15.84 10.19
N LYS A 176 8.64 -14.79 10.63
CA LYS A 176 7.22 -14.55 10.40
C LYS A 176 7.01 -13.06 10.20
N GLY A 177 6.37 -12.68 9.12
CA GLY A 177 6.07 -11.30 8.77
C GLY A 177 6.36 -11.04 7.31
N ALA A 178 6.35 -9.77 6.92
CA ALA A 178 6.64 -9.36 5.56
C ALA A 178 7.49 -8.09 5.56
N VAL A 179 8.23 -7.89 4.49
CA VAL A 179 8.88 -6.62 4.16
C VAL A 179 8.38 -6.15 2.80
N VAL A 180 8.20 -4.85 2.68
CA VAL A 180 7.88 -4.15 1.44
C VAL A 180 8.97 -3.11 1.25
N GLU A 181 9.69 -3.18 0.13
CA GLU A 181 10.80 -2.29 -0.18
C GLU A 181 10.44 -1.43 -1.38
N ALA A 182 10.51 -0.11 -1.22
CA ALA A 182 10.35 0.83 -2.32
C ALA A 182 11.67 1.00 -3.07
N SER A 183 11.62 1.07 -4.40
CA SER A 183 12.76 1.32 -5.28
C SER A 183 12.49 2.52 -6.17
N THR A 184 13.55 3.17 -6.65
CA THR A 184 13.45 4.24 -7.66
C THR A 184 13.14 3.71 -9.06
N ASP A 185 13.39 2.42 -9.31
CA ASP A 185 13.17 1.75 -10.59
C ASP A 185 11.85 0.95 -10.59
N THR A 186 10.85 1.48 -9.91
CA THR A 186 9.56 0.82 -9.75
C THR A 186 8.68 1.04 -10.98
N GLU A 187 8.20 -0.04 -11.58
CA GLU A 187 7.15 -0.03 -12.58
C GLU A 187 5.83 -0.47 -11.95
N TYR A 188 4.82 0.39 -12.06
CA TYR A 188 3.49 0.03 -11.56
C TYR A 188 2.79 -0.86 -12.57
N PRO A 189 2.41 -2.07 -12.18
CA PRO A 189 1.77 -3.01 -13.07
C PRO A 189 0.37 -2.54 -13.47
N ILE A 190 -0.05 -2.97 -14.66
CA ILE A 190 -1.43 -2.78 -15.10
C ILE A 190 -2.28 -3.88 -14.46
N ARG A 191 -3.42 -3.50 -13.90
CA ARG A 191 -4.35 -4.38 -13.19
C ARG A 191 -5.74 -4.34 -13.81
N GLU A 192 -6.56 -5.32 -13.49
CA GLU A 192 -8.01 -5.25 -13.60
C GLU A 192 -8.57 -4.94 -12.21
N LEU A 193 -9.49 -3.97 -12.11
CA LEU A 193 -10.05 -3.52 -10.84
C LEU A 193 -11.56 -3.76 -10.84
N HIS A 194 -12.03 -4.47 -9.82
CA HIS A 194 -13.45 -4.68 -9.54
C HIS A 194 -13.85 -3.89 -8.30
N ILE A 195 -14.92 -3.09 -8.41
CA ILE A 195 -15.49 -2.37 -7.27
C ILE A 195 -16.90 -2.90 -7.04
N TYR A 196 -17.11 -3.53 -5.92
CA TYR A 196 -18.40 -4.07 -5.50
C TYR A 196 -19.21 -3.01 -4.78
N ILE A 197 -20.46 -2.87 -5.22
CA ILE A 197 -21.36 -1.84 -4.72
C ILE A 197 -22.73 -2.40 -4.40
N LYS A 198 -23.47 -1.71 -3.54
CA LYS A 198 -24.91 -1.91 -3.37
C LYS A 198 -25.67 -0.75 -3.93
N VAL A 199 -26.74 -1.07 -4.63
CA VAL A 199 -27.69 -0.09 -5.17
C VAL A 199 -29.09 -0.39 -4.66
N LYS A 200 -29.89 0.64 -4.50
CA LYS A 200 -31.26 0.52 -4.00
C LYS A 200 -32.22 1.08 -5.02
N ASP A 201 -33.28 0.34 -5.31
CA ASP A 201 -34.38 0.84 -6.14
C ASP A 201 -35.22 1.83 -5.33
N VAL A 202 -35.38 3.03 -5.85
CA VAL A 202 -36.11 4.13 -5.19
C VAL A 202 -37.61 3.82 -5.04
N CYS A 203 -38.18 2.99 -5.93
CA CYS A 203 -39.62 2.71 -5.97
C CYS A 203 -40.03 1.50 -5.13
N THR A 204 -39.15 0.47 -5.08
CA THR A 204 -39.47 -0.79 -4.39
C THR A 204 -38.77 -0.96 -3.07
N ASP A 205 -37.79 -0.08 -2.78
CA ASP A 205 -36.92 -0.16 -1.58
C ASP A 205 -36.03 -1.43 -1.55
N GLU A 206 -35.96 -2.16 -2.69
CA GLU A 206 -35.16 -3.36 -2.83
C GLU A 206 -33.68 -3.02 -3.06
N THR A 207 -32.78 -3.80 -2.45
CA THR A 207 -31.33 -3.65 -2.60
C THR A 207 -30.81 -4.71 -3.56
N PHE A 208 -29.89 -4.33 -4.43
CA PHE A 208 -29.25 -5.18 -5.43
C PHE A 208 -27.75 -5.03 -5.38
N SER A 209 -27.06 -6.11 -5.67
CA SER A 209 -25.61 -6.13 -5.82
C SER A 209 -25.21 -5.65 -7.22
N GLY A 210 -24.14 -4.88 -7.28
CA GLY A 210 -23.54 -4.44 -8.53
C GLY A 210 -22.04 -4.48 -8.47
N VAL A 211 -21.39 -4.51 -9.64
CA VAL A 211 -19.94 -4.44 -9.75
C VAL A 211 -19.54 -3.55 -10.93
N TRP A 212 -18.60 -2.67 -10.66
CA TRP A 212 -17.83 -1.98 -11.69
C TRP A 212 -16.58 -2.78 -12.00
N VAL A 213 -16.37 -3.12 -13.25
CA VAL A 213 -15.16 -3.78 -13.76
C VAL A 213 -14.39 -2.79 -14.62
N PHE A 214 -13.19 -2.45 -14.23
CA PHE A 214 -12.25 -1.64 -14.99
C PHE A 214 -11.18 -2.57 -15.53
N TYR A 215 -11.21 -2.82 -16.83
CA TYR A 215 -10.41 -3.88 -17.48
C TYR A 215 -8.90 -3.64 -17.45
N ARG A 216 -8.47 -2.40 -17.44
CA ARG A 216 -7.05 -2.04 -17.42
C ARG A 216 -6.88 -0.72 -16.68
N VAL A 217 -6.35 -0.79 -15.48
CA VAL A 217 -6.03 0.38 -14.67
C VAL A 217 -4.56 0.36 -14.30
N GLN A 218 -3.99 1.52 -14.16
CA GLN A 218 -2.68 1.72 -13.59
C GLN A 218 -2.80 2.71 -12.44
N LYS A 219 -2.05 2.47 -11.40
CA LYS A 219 -2.06 3.36 -10.24
C LYS A 219 -1.54 4.74 -10.62
N ASP A 220 -2.24 5.78 -10.17
CA ASP A 220 -1.76 7.14 -10.27
C ASP A 220 -0.79 7.41 -9.12
N VAL A 221 0.50 7.37 -9.43
CA VAL A 221 1.58 7.54 -8.47
C VAL A 221 1.90 8.98 -8.11
N THR A 222 1.24 9.92 -8.77
CA THR A 222 1.46 11.35 -8.48
C THR A 222 0.81 11.78 -7.16
N SER A 223 -0.06 10.95 -6.60
CA SER A 223 -0.86 11.23 -5.40
C SER A 223 -1.01 10.03 -4.47
N ILE A 224 0.04 9.23 -4.27
CA ILE A 224 0.01 8.16 -3.25
C ILE A 224 0.14 8.81 -1.88
N ASP A 225 -0.91 8.69 -1.08
CA ASP A 225 -0.93 9.11 0.31
C ASP A 225 -1.02 7.87 1.21
N LEU A 226 0.04 7.61 1.98
CA LEU A 226 0.07 6.57 3.00
C LEU A 226 -0.14 7.26 4.35
N ASP A 227 -1.37 7.42 4.77
CA ASP A 227 -1.71 8.00 6.05
C ASP A 227 -1.68 6.94 7.16
N PHE A 228 -0.73 7.06 8.07
CA PHE A 228 -0.56 6.19 9.25
C PHE A 228 -1.18 6.76 10.54
N ALA A 229 -2.01 7.80 10.44
CA ALA A 229 -2.78 8.28 11.59
C ALA A 229 -3.80 7.22 12.05
N ILE A 230 -4.21 7.27 13.33
CA ILE A 230 -5.18 6.32 13.90
C ILE A 230 -6.53 6.36 13.15
N ASP A 231 -6.88 7.53 12.63
CA ASP A 231 -8.09 7.82 11.84
C ASP A 231 -7.76 8.11 10.37
N GLY A 232 -6.52 7.88 9.96
CA GLY A 232 -6.06 8.08 8.59
C GLY A 232 -6.73 7.09 7.64
N LYS A 233 -7.21 7.61 6.51
CA LYS A 233 -7.79 6.84 5.43
C LYS A 233 -6.99 7.09 4.16
N PRO A 234 -6.05 6.21 3.81
CA PRO A 234 -5.30 6.37 2.58
C PRO A 234 -6.22 6.33 1.37
N SER A 235 -5.99 7.25 0.47
CA SER A 235 -6.75 7.36 -0.77
C SER A 235 -6.05 6.60 -1.89
N GLN A 236 -6.84 5.86 -2.66
CA GLN A 236 -6.39 5.11 -3.84
C GLN A 236 -6.86 5.82 -5.10
N SER A 237 -5.96 6.03 -6.04
CA SER A 237 -6.28 6.63 -7.35
C SER A 237 -5.78 5.74 -8.48
N TRP A 238 -6.67 5.42 -9.41
CA TRP A 238 -6.40 4.54 -10.54
C TRP A 238 -6.85 5.19 -11.84
N THR A 239 -6.01 5.15 -12.85
CA THR A 239 -6.34 5.67 -14.18
C THR A 239 -6.49 4.53 -15.17
N THR A 240 -7.59 4.53 -15.95
CA THR A 240 -7.81 3.52 -16.98
C THR A 240 -6.87 3.71 -18.16
N MET A 241 -6.38 2.60 -18.68
CA MET A 241 -5.53 2.56 -19.86
C MET A 241 -6.25 1.90 -21.02
N SER A 242 -6.14 2.50 -22.20
CA SER A 242 -6.66 1.91 -23.43
C SER A 242 -5.72 0.82 -23.95
N ASN A 243 -6.27 -0.33 -24.37
CA ASN A 243 -5.52 -1.39 -25.05
C ASN A 243 -5.42 -1.15 -26.57
N ALA A 244 -5.67 0.06 -27.05
CA ALA A 244 -5.77 0.39 -28.47
C ALA A 244 -4.50 0.06 -29.30
N LEU A 245 -3.34 -0.10 -28.64
CA LEU A 245 -2.09 -0.45 -29.31
C LEU A 245 -1.97 -1.95 -29.60
N CYS A 246 -2.61 -2.80 -28.80
CA CYS A 246 -2.48 -4.26 -28.91
C CYS A 246 -3.67 -4.91 -29.59
N ASN A 247 -4.86 -4.32 -29.44
CA ASN A 247 -6.09 -4.82 -30.06
C ASN A 247 -7.01 -3.64 -30.39
N ALA A 248 -7.12 -3.30 -31.67
CA ALA A 248 -7.91 -2.17 -32.14
C ALA A 248 -9.41 -2.29 -31.82
N ASP A 249 -9.90 -3.50 -31.60
CA ASP A 249 -11.32 -3.79 -31.30
C ASP A 249 -11.66 -3.71 -29.82
N ASP A 250 -10.66 -3.78 -28.94
CA ASP A 250 -10.89 -3.73 -27.50
C ASP A 250 -10.63 -2.31 -26.94
N LYS A 251 -11.66 -1.49 -27.10
CA LYS A 251 -11.68 -0.10 -26.59
C LYS A 251 -12.46 0.05 -25.28
N LYS A 252 -12.80 -1.07 -24.65
CA LYS A 252 -13.56 -1.03 -23.40
C LYS A 252 -12.66 -0.53 -22.26
N LEU A 253 -13.13 0.49 -21.57
CA LEU A 253 -12.46 1.00 -20.37
C LEU A 253 -13.03 0.36 -19.12
N ALA A 254 -14.37 0.29 -19.03
CA ALA A 254 -15.08 -0.26 -17.89
C ALA A 254 -16.44 -0.83 -18.31
N ALA A 255 -16.99 -1.67 -17.44
CA ALA A 255 -18.38 -2.13 -17.50
C ALA A 255 -18.99 -2.04 -16.10
N PHE A 256 -20.29 -1.77 -16.08
CA PHE A 256 -21.12 -1.86 -14.88
C PHE A 256 -22.09 -3.01 -15.03
N TYR A 257 -22.06 -3.90 -14.07
CA TYR A 257 -23.00 -5.02 -13.96
C TYR A 257 -23.87 -4.80 -12.73
N ILE A 258 -25.14 -5.09 -12.87
CA ILE A 258 -26.08 -5.10 -11.76
C ILE A 258 -26.89 -6.39 -11.84
N ASP A 259 -26.99 -7.09 -10.74
CA ASP A 259 -27.82 -8.27 -10.60
C ASP A 259 -29.18 -7.87 -10.03
N PHE A 260 -30.26 -8.25 -10.71
CA PHE A 260 -31.64 -8.04 -10.28
C PHE A 260 -32.23 -9.25 -9.55
N GLU A 261 -31.43 -10.30 -9.38
CA GLU A 261 -31.79 -11.38 -8.46
C GLU A 261 -31.59 -10.87 -7.03
N LYS A 262 -32.51 -11.25 -6.15
CA LYS A 262 -32.42 -10.80 -4.75
C LYS A 262 -31.27 -11.53 -4.08
N ASP A 263 -30.44 -10.80 -3.36
CA ASP A 263 -29.53 -11.39 -2.40
C ASP A 263 -30.37 -12.05 -1.30
N GLU A 264 -30.27 -13.38 -1.16
CA GLU A 264 -30.98 -14.16 -0.12
C GLU A 264 -30.40 -13.92 1.28
#